data_8e74d07d43bc0df0edffd410a29b200c
#
_entry.id   8e74d07d43bc0df0edffd410a29b200c
#
_cell.length_a   1.000
_cell.length_b   1.000
_cell.length_c   1.000
_cell.angle_alpha   90.00
_cell.angle_beta   90.00
_cell.angle_gamma   90.00
#
_symmetry.space_group_name_H-M   'P 1'
#
loop_
_entity.id
_entity.type
_entity.pdbx_description
1 polymer ?
#
loop_
_entity_poly.entity_id
_entity_poly.type
_entity_poly.pdbx_seq_one_letter_code
_entity_poly.pdbx_strand_id
1 'polypeptide(L)'
;MKTLAATSLALALLGGTAFAQAPAAPAAPAAPQPFTAGRPLGVVDAATGAYTPASSNVKMYGALVSTESCSYDPTRNLILAPGRGANQTQAQNDAFVALINHDGSVHTPKWIGFNRNGLTLNEPYGSDVMNGKLYLADRDGGTTPTEPSVSVIRIFDLATGAPAGEIRSPDVAWINDIAVAKDGTIYGSQTGTPQRIVKITPDGKTSNFLEAPIVKSPNGVAIDNDGNIVVLNMATDEILTVSPAGQVLKTEHAAMPGNDGIVIMKDGTKYTSSVQRGGVSKIVPGKPAELIASGIPAAASMCYDPVANQLVIPMNANNGMAFIKLK
;
A
#
# COMPACT_ATOMS: atom_id res chain seq x y z
N MET A 1 -48.76 38.97 -68.18
CA MET A 1 -47.27 39.16 -68.18
C MET A 1 -46.93 39.82 -66.87
N LYS A 2 -46.35 39.07 -65.96
CA LYS A 2 -46.06 39.53 -64.61
C LYS A 2 -44.53 39.38 -64.38
N THR A 3 -43.92 40.49 -64.13
CA THR A 3 -42.51 40.62 -63.81
C THR A 3 -42.20 40.13 -62.39
N LEU A 4 -41.25 39.31 -62.24
CA LEU A 4 -40.72 38.90 -60.94
C LEU A 4 -39.55 39.79 -60.57
N ALA A 5 -39.63 40.38 -59.37
CA ALA A 5 -38.56 41.15 -58.75
C ALA A 5 -37.65 40.15 -57.94
N ALA A 6 -36.37 40.26 -58.16
CA ALA A 6 -35.36 39.51 -57.40
C ALA A 6 -34.99 40.28 -56.13
N THR A 7 -35.15 39.66 -54.98
CA THR A 7 -34.74 40.20 -53.67
C THR A 7 -33.37 39.59 -53.30
N SER A 8 -32.38 40.41 -53.17
CA SER A 8 -31.06 40.01 -52.71
C SER A 8 -31.05 39.80 -51.19
N LEU A 9 -30.66 38.62 -50.76
CA LEU A 9 -30.51 38.28 -49.34
C LEU A 9 -29.04 38.49 -48.94
N ALA A 10 -28.83 39.41 -48.00
CA ALA A 10 -27.48 39.64 -47.43
C ALA A 10 -27.18 38.53 -46.37
N LEU A 11 -26.06 37.85 -46.59
CA LEU A 11 -25.56 36.80 -45.65
C LEU A 11 -24.75 37.49 -44.56
N ALA A 12 -25.26 37.48 -43.33
CA ALA A 12 -24.54 37.94 -42.13
C ALA A 12 -23.55 36.86 -41.69
N LEU A 13 -22.28 37.20 -41.69
CA LEU A 13 -21.22 36.40 -41.11
C LEU A 13 -21.34 36.37 -39.57
N LEU A 14 -21.79 35.28 -39.02
CA LEU A 14 -21.69 34.98 -37.58
C LEU A 14 -20.27 34.60 -37.24
N GLY A 15 -19.57 35.47 -36.49
CA GLY A 15 -18.27 35.21 -35.94
C GLY A 15 -18.35 34.02 -34.95
N GLY A 16 -17.73 32.91 -35.32
CA GLY A 16 -17.57 31.77 -34.45
C GLY A 16 -16.61 32.10 -33.30
N THR A 17 -17.13 32.08 -32.08
CA THR A 17 -16.26 32.05 -30.87
C THR A 17 -15.55 30.76 -30.83
N ALA A 18 -14.21 30.79 -30.97
CA ALA A 18 -13.37 29.64 -30.73
C ALA A 18 -13.50 29.22 -29.25
N PHE A 19 -14.12 28.08 -29.01
CA PHE A 19 -14.06 27.45 -27.69
C PHE A 19 -12.62 27.05 -27.41
N ALA A 20 -12.01 27.62 -26.38
CA ALA A 20 -10.73 27.19 -25.88
C ALA A 20 -10.86 25.72 -25.47
N GLN A 21 -10.07 24.86 -26.10
CA GLN A 21 -10.01 23.44 -25.78
C GLN A 21 -9.52 23.30 -24.33
N ALA A 22 -10.29 22.62 -23.50
CA ALA A 22 -9.87 22.34 -22.13
C ALA A 22 -8.51 21.66 -22.12
N PRO A 23 -7.61 21.98 -21.17
CA PRO A 23 -6.33 21.32 -21.07
C PRO A 23 -6.54 19.81 -20.97
N ALA A 24 -5.79 19.06 -21.77
CA ALA A 24 -5.83 17.60 -21.75
C ALA A 24 -5.58 17.11 -20.32
N ALA A 25 -6.41 16.18 -19.86
CA ALA A 25 -6.19 15.53 -18.59
C ALA A 25 -4.77 14.97 -18.52
N PRO A 26 -4.06 15.04 -17.37
CA PRO A 26 -2.75 14.44 -17.23
C PRO A 26 -2.82 12.97 -17.65
N ALA A 27 -1.86 12.55 -18.45
CA ALA A 27 -1.76 11.17 -18.91
C ALA A 27 -1.74 10.25 -17.68
N ALA A 28 -2.55 9.19 -17.72
CA ALA A 28 -2.51 8.15 -16.70
C ALA A 28 -1.06 7.65 -16.53
N PRO A 29 -0.64 7.32 -15.29
CA PRO A 29 0.69 6.75 -15.07
C PRO A 29 0.91 5.58 -16.03
N ALA A 30 2.06 5.54 -16.67
CA ALA A 30 2.38 4.44 -17.57
C ALA A 30 2.30 3.13 -16.79
N ALA A 31 1.55 2.16 -17.33
CA ALA A 31 1.48 0.82 -16.75
C ALA A 31 2.91 0.28 -16.52
N PRO A 32 3.14 -0.49 -15.43
CA PRO A 32 4.43 -1.12 -15.18
C PRO A 32 4.91 -1.82 -16.45
N GLN A 33 6.13 -1.55 -16.90
CA GLN A 33 6.65 -2.17 -18.10
C GLN A 33 6.77 -3.66 -17.86
N PRO A 34 6.23 -4.51 -18.76
CA PRO A 34 6.33 -5.95 -18.58
C PRO A 34 7.81 -6.38 -18.58
N PHE A 35 8.08 -7.46 -17.86
CA PHE A 35 9.40 -8.07 -17.85
C PHE A 35 9.90 -8.31 -19.28
N THR A 36 11.06 -7.76 -19.61
CA THR A 36 11.70 -7.94 -20.92
C THR A 36 12.91 -8.84 -20.71
N ALA A 37 12.94 -9.96 -21.41
CA ALA A 37 14.05 -10.91 -21.35
C ALA A 37 15.39 -10.21 -21.69
N GLY A 38 16.41 -10.49 -20.86
CA GLY A 38 17.74 -9.87 -21.02
C GLY A 38 17.90 -8.47 -20.43
N ARG A 39 16.84 -7.84 -19.93
CA ARG A 39 16.91 -6.56 -19.20
C ARG A 39 16.80 -6.83 -17.70
N PRO A 40 17.72 -6.36 -16.86
CA PRO A 40 17.60 -6.48 -15.40
C PRO A 40 16.30 -5.84 -14.90
N LEU A 41 15.72 -6.38 -13.82
CA LEU A 41 14.61 -5.73 -13.15
C LEU A 41 15.05 -4.39 -12.57
N GLY A 42 14.15 -3.42 -12.60
CA GLY A 42 14.43 -2.06 -12.13
C GLY A 42 13.22 -1.15 -12.30
N VAL A 43 13.42 0.13 -12.07
CA VAL A 43 12.39 1.17 -12.13
C VAL A 43 12.69 2.14 -13.26
N VAL A 44 11.66 2.50 -14.01
CA VAL A 44 11.71 3.64 -14.96
C VAL A 44 11.06 4.83 -14.28
N ASP A 45 11.79 5.91 -14.13
CA ASP A 45 11.24 7.18 -13.63
C ASP A 45 10.22 7.71 -14.64
N ALA A 46 8.98 7.91 -14.20
CA ALA A 46 7.88 8.31 -15.08
C ALA A 46 8.04 9.72 -15.65
N ALA A 47 8.76 10.61 -14.96
CA ALA A 47 8.94 11.99 -15.37
C ALA A 47 10.13 12.15 -16.35
N THR A 48 11.19 11.39 -16.14
CA THR A 48 12.46 11.54 -16.88
C THR A 48 12.73 10.40 -17.86
N GLY A 49 12.04 9.27 -17.75
CA GLY A 49 12.33 8.04 -18.49
C GLY A 49 13.62 7.35 -18.05
N ALA A 50 14.30 7.84 -17.02
CA ALA A 50 15.55 7.26 -16.51
C ALA A 50 15.31 5.87 -15.92
N TYR A 51 16.14 4.90 -16.34
CA TYR A 51 16.08 3.52 -15.82
C TYR A 51 17.08 3.33 -14.68
N THR A 52 16.59 2.84 -13.55
CA THR A 52 17.40 2.45 -12.40
C THR A 52 17.29 0.94 -12.19
N PRO A 53 18.36 0.16 -12.43
CA PRO A 53 18.37 -1.26 -12.18
C PRO A 53 18.26 -1.55 -10.66
N ALA A 54 17.75 -2.73 -10.31
CA ALA A 54 17.75 -3.18 -8.93
C ALA A 54 19.18 -3.25 -8.38
N SER A 55 19.37 -2.79 -7.15
CA SER A 55 20.66 -2.85 -6.46
C SER A 55 21.14 -4.29 -6.30
N SER A 56 22.46 -4.50 -6.32
CA SER A 56 23.06 -5.84 -6.27
C SER A 56 22.78 -6.63 -4.97
N ASN A 57 22.41 -5.95 -3.89
CA ASN A 57 22.03 -6.56 -2.61
C ASN A 57 20.53 -6.95 -2.56
N VAL A 58 19.78 -6.72 -3.64
CA VAL A 58 18.35 -7.08 -3.74
C VAL A 58 18.22 -8.40 -4.48
N LYS A 59 17.51 -9.36 -3.87
CA LYS A 59 17.01 -10.56 -4.54
C LYS A 59 15.51 -10.45 -4.74
N MET A 60 15.00 -10.88 -5.88
CA MET A 60 13.58 -10.83 -6.24
C MET A 60 13.07 -12.22 -6.60
N TYR A 61 11.90 -12.57 -6.05
CA TYR A 61 11.20 -13.82 -6.32
C TYR A 61 9.78 -13.52 -6.76
N GLY A 62 9.26 -14.29 -7.70
CA GLY A 62 7.89 -14.19 -8.21
C GLY A 62 6.94 -15.19 -7.57
N ALA A 63 5.91 -15.55 -8.33
CA ALA A 63 4.86 -16.52 -7.97
C ALA A 63 3.82 -16.04 -6.93
N LEU A 64 3.61 -14.75 -6.81
CA LEU A 64 2.56 -14.13 -6.01
C LEU A 64 1.58 -13.38 -6.91
N VAL A 65 0.44 -12.98 -6.38
CA VAL A 65 -0.55 -12.20 -7.12
C VAL A 65 -0.86 -10.92 -6.36
N SER A 66 -0.39 -9.81 -6.89
CA SER A 66 -0.67 -8.47 -6.36
C SER A 66 -0.51 -8.35 -4.85
N THR A 67 0.61 -8.84 -4.32
CA THR A 67 0.91 -8.80 -2.89
C THR A 67 1.24 -7.38 -2.46
N GLU A 68 0.50 -6.87 -1.47
CA GLU A 68 0.64 -5.49 -0.98
C GLU A 68 1.47 -5.39 0.29
N SER A 69 1.29 -6.35 1.21
CA SER A 69 1.98 -6.36 2.50
C SER A 69 2.61 -7.72 2.80
N CYS A 70 3.38 -7.77 3.85
CA CYS A 70 3.83 -9.03 4.46
C CYS A 70 3.92 -8.89 5.97
N SER A 71 3.86 -10.03 6.65
CA SER A 71 4.09 -10.14 8.09
C SER A 71 4.91 -11.39 8.40
N TYR A 72 5.65 -11.38 9.49
CA TYR A 72 6.34 -12.56 9.98
C TYR A 72 5.42 -13.40 10.86
N ASP A 73 5.35 -14.70 10.59
CA ASP A 73 4.63 -15.69 11.40
C ASP A 73 5.60 -16.37 12.39
N PRO A 74 5.61 -15.99 13.66
CA PRO A 74 6.48 -16.62 14.64
C PRO A 74 6.06 -18.06 15.00
N THR A 75 4.83 -18.46 14.70
CA THR A 75 4.30 -19.80 14.99
C THR A 75 4.88 -20.85 14.05
N ARG A 76 4.92 -20.49 12.74
CA ARG A 76 5.45 -21.39 11.70
C ARG A 76 6.88 -21.08 11.30
N ASN A 77 7.37 -19.92 11.72
CA ASN A 77 8.66 -19.42 11.26
C ASN A 77 8.70 -19.23 9.74
N LEU A 78 7.67 -18.56 9.22
CA LEU A 78 7.45 -18.26 7.80
C LEU A 78 7.08 -16.81 7.60
N ILE A 79 7.01 -16.38 6.34
CA ILE A 79 6.52 -15.06 5.95
C ILE A 79 5.11 -15.22 5.41
N LEU A 80 4.19 -14.41 5.91
CA LEU A 80 2.83 -14.28 5.41
C LEU A 80 2.82 -13.25 4.28
N ALA A 81 2.23 -13.59 3.15
CA ALA A 81 2.15 -12.74 1.97
C ALA A 81 0.69 -12.65 1.48
N PRO A 82 -0.09 -11.68 1.97
CA PRO A 82 -1.45 -11.44 1.49
C PRO A 82 -1.43 -10.93 0.04
N GLY A 83 -2.13 -11.63 -0.86
CA GLY A 83 -2.32 -11.22 -2.24
C GLY A 83 -3.75 -10.77 -2.49
N ARG A 84 -3.92 -9.66 -3.21
CA ARG A 84 -5.21 -9.00 -3.48
C ARG A 84 -6.06 -9.68 -4.56
N GLY A 85 -5.68 -10.88 -5.02
CA GLY A 85 -6.36 -11.57 -6.10
C GLY A 85 -6.01 -11.04 -7.49
N ALA A 86 -6.57 -11.69 -8.51
CA ALA A 86 -6.27 -11.38 -9.91
C ALA A 86 -6.98 -10.12 -10.41
N ASN A 87 -8.13 -9.78 -9.82
CA ASN A 87 -8.94 -8.63 -10.20
C ASN A 87 -9.08 -7.66 -9.03
N GLN A 88 -8.15 -6.74 -8.92
CA GLN A 88 -8.05 -5.76 -7.81
C GLN A 88 -9.21 -4.76 -7.74
N THR A 89 -10.03 -4.64 -8.78
CA THR A 89 -11.14 -3.69 -8.81
C THR A 89 -12.49 -4.32 -8.48
N GLN A 90 -12.52 -5.62 -8.24
CA GLN A 90 -13.74 -6.37 -7.98
C GLN A 90 -13.55 -7.28 -6.78
N ALA A 91 -14.21 -6.97 -5.70
CA ALA A 91 -14.26 -7.79 -4.50
C ALA A 91 -14.94 -9.14 -4.78
N GLN A 92 -14.19 -10.11 -5.30
CA GLN A 92 -14.72 -11.41 -5.74
C GLN A 92 -14.33 -12.58 -4.85
N ASN A 93 -13.79 -12.31 -3.67
CA ASN A 93 -13.35 -13.36 -2.75
C ASN A 93 -12.28 -14.29 -3.37
N ASP A 94 -11.41 -13.74 -4.23
CA ASP A 94 -10.31 -14.48 -4.88
C ASP A 94 -8.94 -14.19 -4.29
N ALA A 95 -8.88 -13.30 -3.31
CA ALA A 95 -7.67 -13.01 -2.56
C ALA A 95 -7.25 -14.17 -1.65
N PHE A 96 -5.99 -14.19 -1.27
CA PHE A 96 -5.43 -15.27 -0.46
C PHE A 96 -4.18 -14.81 0.31
N VAL A 97 -3.82 -15.58 1.34
CA VAL A 97 -2.53 -15.46 2.02
C VAL A 97 -1.66 -16.63 1.61
N ALA A 98 -0.47 -16.35 1.08
CA ALA A 98 0.57 -17.35 0.85
C ALA A 98 1.53 -17.42 2.05
N LEU A 99 2.15 -18.60 2.25
CA LEU A 99 3.27 -18.79 3.18
C LEU A 99 4.55 -18.90 2.36
N ILE A 100 5.56 -18.11 2.72
CA ILE A 100 6.81 -17.96 2.00
C ILE A 100 7.96 -18.35 2.92
N ASN A 101 8.91 -19.11 2.41
CA ASN A 101 10.16 -19.47 3.09
C ASN A 101 11.13 -18.27 3.15
N HIS A 102 12.12 -18.34 4.03
CA HIS A 102 13.15 -17.30 4.20
C HIS A 102 14.07 -17.12 2.98
N ASP A 103 14.13 -18.10 2.09
CA ASP A 103 14.85 -18.02 0.83
C ASP A 103 14.02 -17.44 -0.32
N GLY A 104 12.75 -17.08 -0.06
CA GLY A 104 11.82 -16.54 -1.03
C GLY A 104 11.00 -17.58 -1.80
N SER A 105 11.27 -18.86 -1.62
CA SER A 105 10.45 -19.92 -2.22
C SER A 105 9.08 -20.02 -1.56
N VAL A 106 8.07 -20.42 -2.34
CA VAL A 106 6.70 -20.58 -1.83
C VAL A 106 6.59 -21.86 -1.01
N HIS A 107 6.23 -21.75 0.27
CA HIS A 107 5.91 -22.88 1.13
C HIS A 107 4.49 -23.39 0.88
N THR A 108 3.49 -22.51 1.00
CA THR A 108 2.07 -22.83 0.76
C THR A 108 1.44 -21.68 -0.04
N PRO A 109 1.04 -21.91 -1.29
CA PRO A 109 0.64 -20.83 -2.19
C PRO A 109 -0.68 -20.16 -1.83
N LYS A 110 -1.60 -20.86 -1.15
CA LYS A 110 -2.94 -20.37 -0.80
C LYS A 110 -3.36 -20.97 0.54
N TRP A 111 -2.77 -20.46 1.59
CA TRP A 111 -3.04 -20.96 2.95
C TRP A 111 -4.42 -20.52 3.46
N ILE A 112 -4.76 -19.24 3.33
CA ILE A 112 -6.07 -18.65 3.69
C ILE A 112 -6.70 -18.06 2.44
N GLY A 113 -8.04 -18.03 2.37
CA GLY A 113 -8.79 -17.36 1.31
C GLY A 113 -8.98 -18.20 0.05
N PHE A 114 -9.01 -17.53 -1.10
CA PHE A 114 -9.24 -18.13 -2.42
C PHE A 114 -10.59 -18.84 -2.53
N ASN A 115 -11.64 -18.13 -2.17
CA ASN A 115 -13.04 -18.60 -2.28
C ASN A 115 -13.30 -19.96 -1.61
N ARG A 116 -12.62 -20.24 -0.50
CA ARG A 116 -12.92 -21.42 0.31
C ARG A 116 -14.17 -21.19 1.15
N ASN A 117 -14.95 -22.24 1.38
CA ASN A 117 -16.19 -22.19 2.12
C ASN A 117 -16.02 -21.49 3.48
N GLY A 118 -16.82 -20.47 3.70
CA GLY A 118 -16.83 -19.70 4.95
C GLY A 118 -15.69 -18.68 5.12
N LEU A 119 -14.80 -18.55 4.14
CA LEU A 119 -13.75 -17.54 4.14
C LEU A 119 -14.08 -16.43 3.15
N THR A 120 -14.15 -15.18 3.64
CA THR A 120 -14.23 -13.99 2.80
C THR A 120 -12.91 -13.25 2.88
N LEU A 121 -12.26 -13.03 1.73
CA LEU A 121 -11.07 -12.22 1.57
C LEU A 121 -11.07 -11.64 0.16
N ASN A 122 -11.28 -10.34 0.05
CA ASN A 122 -11.53 -9.70 -1.24
C ASN A 122 -10.30 -9.00 -1.79
N GLU A 123 -9.77 -8.02 -1.05
CA GLU A 123 -8.66 -7.19 -1.52
C GLU A 123 -7.83 -6.72 -0.31
N PRO A 124 -7.09 -7.63 0.36
CA PRO A 124 -6.28 -7.26 1.52
C PRO A 124 -5.12 -6.34 1.13
N TYR A 125 -4.98 -5.25 1.87
CA TYR A 125 -3.87 -4.31 1.79
C TYR A 125 -2.87 -4.59 2.91
N GLY A 126 -2.87 -3.78 3.98
CA GLY A 126 -1.99 -3.95 5.13
C GLY A 126 -2.27 -5.20 5.95
N SER A 127 -1.23 -5.70 6.59
CA SER A 127 -1.31 -6.86 7.48
C SER A 127 -0.46 -6.69 8.72
N ASP A 128 -0.93 -7.23 9.85
CA ASP A 128 -0.15 -7.29 11.08
C ASP A 128 -0.44 -8.61 11.84
N VAL A 129 0.53 -9.03 12.64
CA VAL A 129 0.44 -10.24 13.48
C VAL A 129 0.57 -9.84 14.95
N MET A 130 -0.50 -10.04 15.72
CA MET A 130 -0.52 -9.72 17.14
C MET A 130 -1.31 -10.76 17.93
N ASN A 131 -0.80 -11.16 19.10
CA ASN A 131 -1.48 -12.07 20.04
C ASN A 131 -1.98 -13.37 19.38
N GLY A 132 -1.19 -13.99 18.51
CA GLY A 132 -1.54 -15.23 17.82
C GLY A 132 -2.61 -15.09 16.75
N LYS A 133 -2.86 -13.89 16.28
CA LYS A 133 -3.83 -13.59 15.22
C LYS A 133 -3.15 -12.86 14.07
N LEU A 134 -3.62 -13.13 12.86
CA LEU A 134 -3.34 -12.36 11.66
C LEU A 134 -4.50 -11.39 11.43
N TYR A 135 -4.17 -10.11 11.30
CA TYR A 135 -5.09 -9.03 10.94
C TYR A 135 -4.82 -8.60 9.51
N LEU A 136 -5.87 -8.46 8.71
CA LEU A 136 -5.78 -8.00 7.32
C LEU A 136 -6.75 -6.84 7.11
N ALA A 137 -6.24 -5.72 6.59
CA ALA A 137 -7.07 -4.63 6.11
C ALA A 137 -7.67 -5.03 4.76
N ASP A 138 -8.91 -5.46 4.77
CA ASP A 138 -9.69 -5.87 3.60
C ASP A 138 -10.81 -4.87 3.32
N ARG A 139 -11.55 -5.04 2.26
CA ARG A 139 -12.74 -4.25 1.97
C ARG A 139 -13.87 -5.08 1.37
N ASP A 140 -15.09 -4.62 1.60
CA ASP A 140 -16.30 -5.11 0.93
C ASP A 140 -16.87 -3.99 0.05
N GLY A 141 -17.56 -4.36 -1.01
CA GLY A 141 -18.16 -3.39 -1.95
C GLY A 141 -17.13 -2.68 -2.83
N GLY A 142 -17.54 -1.57 -3.43
CA GLY A 142 -16.69 -0.80 -4.35
C GLY A 142 -16.42 -1.53 -5.68
N THR A 143 -17.25 -2.50 -6.03
CA THR A 143 -17.12 -3.29 -7.27
C THR A 143 -17.62 -2.52 -8.50
N THR A 144 -18.40 -1.48 -8.28
CA THR A 144 -18.86 -0.53 -9.30
C THR A 144 -18.62 0.91 -8.84
N PRO A 145 -18.58 1.89 -9.76
CA PRO A 145 -18.36 3.30 -9.37
C PRO A 145 -19.42 3.88 -8.42
N THR A 146 -20.58 3.27 -8.33
CA THR A 146 -21.72 3.74 -7.50
C THR A 146 -21.88 2.93 -6.22
N GLU A 147 -21.20 1.80 -6.09
CA GLU A 147 -21.27 0.99 -4.89
C GLU A 147 -20.27 1.50 -3.84
N PRO A 148 -20.72 1.82 -2.62
CA PRO A 148 -19.80 2.25 -1.57
C PRO A 148 -18.87 1.11 -1.17
N SER A 149 -17.61 1.44 -0.98
CA SER A 149 -16.62 0.55 -0.37
C SER A 149 -16.64 0.71 1.14
N VAL A 150 -16.50 -0.40 1.86
CA VAL A 150 -16.46 -0.45 3.32
C VAL A 150 -15.22 -1.20 3.75
N SER A 151 -14.39 -0.57 4.60
CA SER A 151 -13.22 -1.23 5.16
C SER A 151 -13.63 -2.30 6.17
N VAL A 152 -12.96 -3.44 6.10
CA VAL A 152 -13.17 -4.58 6.99
C VAL A 152 -11.81 -5.09 7.45
N ILE A 153 -11.57 -5.13 8.75
CA ILE A 153 -10.42 -5.86 9.29
C ILE A 153 -10.82 -7.33 9.42
N ARG A 154 -10.24 -8.20 8.60
CA ARG A 154 -10.40 -9.65 8.72
C ARG A 154 -9.39 -10.18 9.71
N ILE A 155 -9.84 -11.02 10.63
CA ILE A 155 -9.00 -11.58 11.69
C ILE A 155 -9.00 -13.09 11.55
N PHE A 156 -7.81 -13.68 11.52
CA PHE A 156 -7.61 -15.12 11.42
C PHE A 156 -6.78 -15.62 12.60
N ASP A 157 -7.09 -16.81 13.08
CA ASP A 157 -6.22 -17.52 14.02
C ASP A 157 -4.90 -17.88 13.33
N LEU A 158 -3.80 -17.46 13.90
CA LEU A 158 -2.49 -17.63 13.26
C LEU A 158 -2.07 -19.09 13.22
N ALA A 159 -2.47 -19.93 14.17
CA ALA A 159 -2.08 -21.33 14.21
C ALA A 159 -2.82 -22.18 13.17
N THR A 160 -4.08 -21.88 12.89
CA THR A 160 -4.95 -22.70 12.05
C THR A 160 -5.32 -22.08 10.71
N GLY A 161 -5.25 -20.75 10.60
CA GLY A 161 -5.79 -19.99 9.47
C GLY A 161 -7.32 -19.88 9.47
N ALA A 162 -7.99 -20.32 10.54
CA ALA A 162 -9.43 -20.22 10.66
C ALA A 162 -9.87 -18.76 10.92
N PRO A 163 -11.07 -18.35 10.42
CA PRO A 163 -11.64 -17.05 10.76
C PRO A 163 -11.78 -16.92 12.28
N ALA A 164 -11.32 -15.80 12.84
CA ALA A 164 -11.38 -15.48 14.27
C ALA A 164 -12.19 -14.21 14.57
N GLY A 165 -12.72 -13.55 13.53
CA GLY A 165 -13.56 -12.38 13.63
C GLY A 165 -13.38 -11.40 12.48
N GLU A 166 -14.23 -10.38 12.50
CA GLU A 166 -14.10 -9.22 11.60
C GLU A 166 -14.55 -7.95 12.30
N ILE A 167 -13.99 -6.81 11.89
CA ILE A 167 -14.41 -5.48 12.33
C ILE A 167 -14.73 -4.67 11.09
N ARG A 168 -15.95 -4.17 11.00
CA ARG A 168 -16.42 -3.35 9.88
C ARG A 168 -16.39 -1.88 10.25
N SER A 169 -15.85 -1.06 9.38
CA SER A 169 -15.76 0.40 9.54
C SER A 169 -16.53 1.08 8.40
N PRO A 170 -17.86 1.24 8.54
CA PRO A 170 -18.70 1.73 7.44
C PRO A 170 -18.38 3.15 6.98
N ASP A 171 -17.79 3.97 7.84
CA ASP A 171 -17.39 5.35 7.54
C ASP A 171 -15.97 5.46 6.96
N VAL A 172 -15.34 4.32 6.66
CA VAL A 172 -14.00 4.24 6.07
C VAL A 172 -14.07 3.41 4.80
N ALA A 173 -13.86 4.04 3.67
CA ALA A 173 -13.98 3.36 2.37
C ALA A 173 -12.96 2.23 2.22
N TRP A 174 -11.72 2.44 2.68
CA TRP A 174 -10.67 1.44 2.74
C TRP A 174 -9.51 1.90 3.62
N ILE A 175 -8.85 0.96 4.25
CA ILE A 175 -7.63 1.16 5.03
C ILE A 175 -6.47 0.58 4.21
N ASN A 176 -5.40 1.35 4.04
CA ASN A 176 -4.23 0.91 3.30
C ASN A 176 -3.34 0.03 4.16
N ASP A 177 -2.87 0.55 5.30
CA ASP A 177 -1.99 -0.22 6.19
C ASP A 177 -2.50 -0.17 7.63
N ILE A 178 -2.08 -1.14 8.45
CA ILE A 178 -2.50 -1.28 9.84
C ILE A 178 -1.34 -1.61 10.75
N ALA A 179 -1.45 -1.11 12.00
CA ALA A 179 -0.63 -1.56 13.12
C ALA A 179 -1.53 -1.93 14.30
N VAL A 180 -1.32 -3.09 14.89
CA VAL A 180 -2.12 -3.62 15.99
C VAL A 180 -1.34 -3.53 17.30
N ALA A 181 -1.88 -2.78 18.26
CA ALA A 181 -1.32 -2.66 19.60
C ALA A 181 -1.54 -3.92 20.43
N LYS A 182 -0.75 -4.10 21.49
CA LYS A 182 -0.84 -5.25 22.39
C LYS A 182 -2.22 -5.40 23.08
N ASP A 183 -2.91 -4.29 23.29
CA ASP A 183 -4.28 -4.28 23.84
C ASP A 183 -5.36 -4.60 22.79
N GLY A 184 -4.99 -4.78 21.53
CA GLY A 184 -5.89 -5.05 20.42
C GLY A 184 -6.41 -3.80 19.73
N THR A 185 -6.00 -2.60 20.13
CA THR A 185 -6.29 -1.36 19.38
C THR A 185 -5.58 -1.39 18.03
N ILE A 186 -6.28 -1.00 16.97
CA ILE A 186 -5.75 -0.96 15.61
C ILE A 186 -5.66 0.50 15.16
N TYR A 187 -4.52 0.87 14.60
CA TYR A 187 -4.34 2.13 13.89
C TYR A 187 -4.26 1.83 12.40
N GLY A 188 -5.08 2.51 11.60
CA GLY A 188 -5.16 2.26 10.16
C GLY A 188 -5.00 3.54 9.37
N SER A 189 -4.26 3.49 8.26
CA SER A 189 -4.08 4.62 7.35
C SER A 189 -5.17 4.63 6.28
N GLN A 190 -5.88 5.75 6.15
CA GLN A 190 -6.77 6.06 5.04
C GLN A 190 -6.05 7.01 4.08
N THR A 191 -5.47 6.47 3.01
CA THR A 191 -4.69 7.21 2.02
C THR A 191 -5.56 8.12 1.15
N GLY A 192 -6.78 7.67 0.84
CA GLY A 192 -7.77 8.44 0.09
C GLY A 192 -8.45 9.52 0.93
N THR A 193 -9.33 10.31 0.29
CA THR A 193 -10.05 11.41 0.96
C THR A 193 -11.19 10.88 1.84
N PRO A 194 -11.29 11.36 3.11
CA PRO A 194 -10.32 12.22 3.81
C PRO A 194 -9.02 11.48 4.14
N GLN A 195 -7.88 12.18 4.03
CA GLN A 195 -6.57 11.61 4.39
C GLN A 195 -6.40 11.66 5.90
N ARG A 196 -6.33 10.51 6.55
CA ARG A 196 -6.28 10.43 8.01
C ARG A 196 -5.73 9.10 8.51
N ILE A 197 -5.42 9.05 9.80
CA ILE A 197 -5.26 7.81 10.55
C ILE A 197 -6.53 7.58 11.36
N VAL A 198 -7.09 6.39 11.26
CA VAL A 198 -8.21 5.95 12.08
C VAL A 198 -7.71 5.09 13.24
N LYS A 199 -8.46 5.12 14.34
CA LYS A 199 -8.29 4.25 15.50
C LYS A 199 -9.51 3.36 15.63
N ILE A 200 -9.28 2.06 15.72
CA ILE A 200 -10.31 1.04 15.94
C ILE A 200 -10.02 0.38 17.28
N THR A 201 -10.95 0.48 18.22
CA THR A 201 -10.82 -0.12 19.54
C THR A 201 -11.16 -1.62 19.49
N PRO A 202 -10.75 -2.45 20.48
CA PRO A 202 -11.01 -3.89 20.48
C PRO A 202 -12.49 -4.28 20.41
N ASP A 203 -13.39 -3.39 20.85
CA ASP A 203 -14.85 -3.56 20.73
C ASP A 203 -15.39 -3.17 19.34
N GLY A 204 -14.51 -2.81 18.39
CA GLY A 204 -14.84 -2.53 16.99
C GLY A 204 -15.27 -1.09 16.71
N LYS A 205 -15.19 -0.18 17.69
CA LYS A 205 -15.54 1.22 17.48
C LYS A 205 -14.43 1.95 16.71
N THR A 206 -14.76 2.45 15.53
CA THR A 206 -13.88 3.28 14.70
C THR A 206 -14.01 4.76 15.03
N SER A 207 -12.90 5.47 15.10
CA SER A 207 -12.83 6.91 15.33
C SER A 207 -11.68 7.52 14.55
N ASN A 208 -11.75 8.83 14.32
CA ASN A 208 -10.64 9.59 13.77
C ASN A 208 -9.53 9.73 14.83
N PHE A 209 -8.29 9.34 14.50
CA PHE A 209 -7.14 9.47 15.38
C PHE A 209 -6.30 10.71 15.04
N LEU A 210 -5.99 10.90 13.77
CA LEU A 210 -5.22 12.05 13.29
C LEU A 210 -5.69 12.44 11.90
N GLU A 211 -6.25 13.64 11.78
CA GLU A 211 -6.60 14.28 10.51
C GLU A 211 -6.12 15.73 10.57
N ALA A 212 -5.04 16.03 9.86
CA ALA A 212 -4.40 17.33 9.88
C ALA A 212 -3.62 17.57 8.57
N PRO A 213 -3.33 18.81 8.18
CA PRO A 213 -2.61 19.12 6.94
C PRO A 213 -1.21 18.50 6.84
N ILE A 214 -0.63 18.06 7.95
CA ILE A 214 0.65 17.34 7.99
C ILE A 214 0.52 15.89 7.51
N VAL A 215 -0.69 15.31 7.50
CA VAL A 215 -0.98 13.99 6.99
C VAL A 215 -1.21 14.08 5.49
N LYS A 216 -0.30 13.50 4.70
CA LYS A 216 -0.25 13.68 3.23
C LYS A 216 -0.21 12.31 2.53
N SER A 217 -1.36 11.81 2.13
CA SER A 217 -1.51 10.44 1.61
C SER A 217 -0.86 9.41 2.55
N PRO A 218 -1.37 9.27 3.79
CA PRO A 218 -0.78 8.35 4.76
C PRO A 218 -0.84 6.93 4.22
N ASN A 219 0.26 6.18 4.34
CA ASN A 219 0.36 4.81 3.90
C ASN A 219 0.87 3.95 5.06
N GLY A 220 2.12 3.54 5.09
CA GLY A 220 2.65 2.70 6.17
C GLY A 220 2.38 3.25 7.57
N VAL A 221 1.93 2.39 8.46
CA VAL A 221 1.71 2.69 9.87
C VAL A 221 2.36 1.61 10.74
N ALA A 222 3.04 2.01 11.81
CA ALA A 222 3.65 1.09 12.77
C ALA A 222 3.54 1.65 14.19
N ILE A 223 3.77 0.80 15.19
CA ILE A 223 3.89 1.21 16.59
C ILE A 223 5.36 1.06 16.99
N ASP A 224 5.96 2.14 17.49
CA ASP A 224 7.35 2.11 17.93
C ASP A 224 7.53 1.43 19.31
N ASN A 225 8.79 1.33 19.74
CA ASN A 225 9.11 0.66 21.02
C ASN A 225 8.56 1.39 22.25
N ASP A 226 8.22 2.68 22.13
CA ASP A 226 7.65 3.52 23.18
C ASP A 226 6.12 3.56 23.13
N GLY A 227 5.51 2.88 22.16
CA GLY A 227 4.06 2.83 21.95
C GLY A 227 3.50 4.01 21.17
N ASN A 228 4.35 4.82 20.53
CA ASN A 228 3.89 5.87 19.64
C ASN A 228 3.56 5.30 18.25
N ILE A 229 2.69 6.00 17.56
CA ILE A 229 2.26 5.62 16.22
C ILE A 229 3.17 6.32 15.20
N VAL A 230 3.85 5.54 14.37
CA VAL A 230 4.69 6.07 13.29
C VAL A 230 3.91 5.98 11.98
N VAL A 231 3.80 7.11 11.28
CA VAL A 231 3.00 7.26 10.05
C VAL A 231 3.89 7.71 8.92
N LEU A 232 3.82 7.04 7.80
CA LEU A 232 4.50 7.43 6.58
C LEU A 232 3.59 8.28 5.68
N ASN A 233 4.10 9.40 5.20
CA ASN A 233 3.48 10.22 4.17
C ASN A 233 3.97 9.75 2.79
N MET A 234 3.08 9.17 1.98
CA MET A 234 3.44 8.72 0.61
C MET A 234 3.64 9.91 -0.34
N ALA A 235 2.95 11.03 -0.11
CA ALA A 235 3.11 12.21 -0.96
C ALA A 235 4.44 12.96 -0.73
N THR A 236 5.16 12.65 0.35
CA THR A 236 6.43 13.28 0.72
C THR A 236 7.43 12.23 1.23
N ASP A 237 8.58 12.69 1.74
CA ASP A 237 9.56 11.86 2.45
C ASP A 237 9.37 11.87 3.97
N GLU A 238 8.32 12.56 4.47
CA GLU A 238 8.08 12.75 5.90
C GLU A 238 7.62 11.45 6.59
N ILE A 239 8.16 11.24 7.79
CA ILE A 239 7.83 10.16 8.72
C ILE A 239 7.40 10.83 10.02
N LEU A 240 6.13 10.69 10.40
CA LEU A 240 5.58 11.30 11.59
C LEU A 240 5.62 10.31 12.76
N THR A 241 6.12 10.72 13.92
CA THR A 241 5.93 10.00 15.18
C THR A 241 4.84 10.73 15.98
N VAL A 242 3.78 10.01 16.31
CA VAL A 242 2.56 10.54 16.92
C VAL A 242 2.31 9.84 18.24
N SER A 243 2.08 10.59 19.31
CA SER A 243 1.75 10.02 20.62
C SER A 243 0.41 9.27 20.59
N PRO A 244 0.13 8.34 21.53
CA PRO A 244 -1.18 7.70 21.64
C PRO A 244 -2.36 8.67 21.84
N ALA A 245 -2.06 9.93 22.23
CA ALA A 245 -3.03 11.02 22.36
C ALA A 245 -3.26 11.80 21.04
N GLY A 246 -2.60 11.42 19.93
CA GLY A 246 -2.75 12.08 18.63
C GLY A 246 -1.87 13.31 18.42
N GLN A 247 -0.88 13.56 19.28
CA GLN A 247 0.04 14.69 19.13
C GLN A 247 1.26 14.28 18.29
N VAL A 248 1.59 15.04 17.26
CA VAL A 248 2.83 14.85 16.49
C VAL A 248 4.01 15.25 17.36
N LEU A 249 4.84 14.28 17.70
CA LEU A 249 6.02 14.44 18.56
C LEU A 249 7.28 14.78 17.76
N LYS A 250 7.39 14.19 16.55
CA LYS A 250 8.60 14.27 15.72
C LYS A 250 8.24 14.09 14.26
N THR A 251 9.00 14.77 13.39
CA THR A 251 9.05 14.51 11.96
C THR A 251 10.46 14.14 11.57
N GLU A 252 10.64 13.01 10.94
CA GLU A 252 11.88 12.55 10.32
C GLU A 252 11.69 12.49 8.81
N HIS A 253 12.77 12.27 8.05
CA HIS A 253 12.73 12.21 6.61
C HIS A 253 13.39 10.93 6.11
N ALA A 254 12.76 10.27 5.15
CA ALA A 254 13.38 9.18 4.40
C ALA A 254 14.38 9.74 3.36
N ALA A 255 15.22 8.88 2.82
CA ALA A 255 16.18 9.28 1.78
C ALA A 255 15.50 9.57 0.42
N MET A 256 14.22 9.21 0.26
CA MET A 256 13.42 9.51 -0.93
C MET A 256 11.93 9.56 -0.60
N PRO A 257 11.12 10.30 -1.39
CA PRO A 257 9.67 10.34 -1.21
C PRO A 257 8.98 9.08 -1.73
N GLY A 258 7.67 9.00 -1.52
CA GLY A 258 6.84 7.89 -1.97
C GLY A 258 6.80 6.75 -0.96
N ASN A 259 6.93 7.08 0.33
CA ASN A 259 6.97 6.12 1.43
C ASN A 259 5.71 5.23 1.47
N ASP A 260 5.93 3.93 1.63
CA ASP A 260 4.89 2.92 1.67
C ASP A 260 5.00 2.06 2.94
N GLY A 261 5.89 1.10 3.01
CA GLY A 261 6.07 0.22 4.16
C GLY A 261 7.09 0.69 5.18
N ILE A 262 6.94 0.25 6.43
CA ILE A 262 7.86 0.57 7.52
C ILE A 262 8.18 -0.65 8.38
N VAL A 263 9.45 -0.79 8.74
CA VAL A 263 9.94 -1.70 9.79
C VAL A 263 10.68 -0.87 10.83
N ILE A 264 10.39 -1.09 12.11
CA ILE A 264 11.07 -0.46 13.24
C ILE A 264 11.82 -1.51 14.03
N MET A 265 13.14 -1.34 14.16
CA MET A 265 14.01 -2.25 14.89
C MET A 265 14.02 -1.91 16.39
N LYS A 266 14.51 -2.86 17.20
CA LYS A 266 14.61 -2.68 18.67
C LYS A 266 15.48 -1.49 19.12
N ASP A 267 16.47 -1.11 18.31
CA ASP A 267 17.33 0.04 18.56
C ASP A 267 16.73 1.39 18.08
N GLY A 268 15.47 1.36 17.58
CA GLY A 268 14.78 2.51 17.02
C GLY A 268 15.15 2.83 15.57
N THR A 269 16.06 2.08 14.95
CA THR A 269 16.32 2.19 13.51
C THR A 269 15.06 1.87 12.72
N LYS A 270 14.71 2.72 11.77
CA LYS A 270 13.57 2.53 10.87
C LYS A 270 14.06 2.19 9.46
N TYR A 271 13.34 1.33 8.80
CA TYR A 271 13.48 1.10 7.37
C TYR A 271 12.16 1.43 6.69
N THR A 272 12.21 2.19 5.59
CA THR A 272 11.01 2.52 4.81
C THR A 272 11.21 2.17 3.35
N SER A 273 10.19 1.62 2.71
CA SER A 273 10.13 1.41 1.26
C SER A 273 9.52 2.61 0.57
N SER A 274 9.84 2.78 -0.71
CA SER A 274 9.24 3.79 -1.57
C SER A 274 8.56 3.12 -2.76
N VAL A 275 7.24 3.04 -2.75
CA VAL A 275 6.46 2.44 -3.84
C VAL A 275 6.60 3.23 -5.15
N GLN A 276 6.76 4.55 -5.05
CA GLN A 276 6.86 5.42 -6.21
C GLN A 276 8.25 5.44 -6.85
N ARG A 277 9.32 5.23 -6.05
CA ARG A 277 10.71 5.39 -6.49
C ARG A 277 11.53 4.09 -6.40
N GLY A 278 11.00 3.05 -5.81
CA GLY A 278 11.62 1.74 -5.73
C GLY A 278 12.88 1.68 -4.87
N GLY A 279 12.94 2.50 -3.82
CA GLY A 279 14.06 2.53 -2.90
C GLY A 279 13.72 2.04 -1.51
N VAL A 280 14.76 1.77 -0.71
CA VAL A 280 14.65 1.49 0.72
C VAL A 280 15.59 2.40 1.49
N SER A 281 15.01 3.18 2.39
CA SER A 281 15.73 4.08 3.28
C SER A 281 15.99 3.42 4.63
N LYS A 282 17.17 3.68 5.21
CA LYS A 282 17.53 3.39 6.59
C LYS A 282 17.62 4.68 7.38
N ILE A 283 16.89 4.79 8.45
CA ILE A 283 16.85 5.96 9.32
C ILE A 283 17.30 5.54 10.73
N VAL A 284 18.53 5.90 11.09
CA VAL A 284 19.08 5.70 12.44
C VAL A 284 18.75 6.91 13.28
N PRO A 285 18.28 6.76 14.53
CA PRO A 285 17.98 7.90 15.38
C PRO A 285 19.14 8.89 15.46
N GLY A 286 18.85 10.18 15.18
CA GLY A 286 19.83 11.26 15.21
C GLY A 286 20.82 11.33 14.05
N LYS A 287 20.65 10.51 13.01
CA LYS A 287 21.48 10.52 11.80
C LYS A 287 20.65 10.86 10.56
N PRO A 288 21.27 11.41 9.50
CA PRO A 288 20.62 11.52 8.20
C PRO A 288 20.19 10.16 7.67
N ALA A 289 19.09 10.12 6.92
CA ALA A 289 18.62 8.92 6.26
C ALA A 289 19.59 8.46 5.16
N GLU A 290 19.75 7.16 5.02
CA GLU A 290 20.61 6.51 4.04
C GLU A 290 19.75 5.67 3.08
N LEU A 291 20.01 5.76 1.78
CA LEU A 291 19.43 4.87 0.78
C LEU A 291 20.24 3.58 0.72
N ILE A 292 19.66 2.46 1.17
CA ILE A 292 20.36 1.16 1.23
C ILE A 292 20.08 0.23 0.05
N ALA A 293 19.02 0.49 -0.69
CA ALA A 293 18.65 -0.24 -1.91
C ALA A 293 17.81 0.63 -2.84
N SER A 294 17.82 0.31 -4.13
CA SER A 294 17.07 1.00 -5.17
C SER A 294 16.68 0.07 -6.31
N GLY A 295 15.79 0.52 -7.20
CA GLY A 295 15.38 -0.22 -8.39
C GLY A 295 14.41 -1.36 -8.11
N ILE A 296 13.70 -1.36 -6.98
CA ILE A 296 12.69 -2.35 -6.61
C ILE A 296 11.34 -1.89 -7.16
N PRO A 297 10.77 -2.56 -8.17
CA PRO A 297 9.51 -2.12 -8.77
C PRO A 297 8.36 -2.17 -7.76
N ALA A 298 7.63 -1.05 -7.60
CA ALA A 298 6.47 -0.94 -6.72
C ALA A 298 6.73 -1.52 -5.31
N ALA A 299 7.82 -1.06 -4.68
CA ALA A 299 8.22 -1.48 -3.33
C ALA A 299 7.17 -1.04 -2.30
N ALA A 300 6.22 -1.95 -1.96
CA ALA A 300 5.07 -1.72 -1.11
C ALA A 300 5.37 -1.94 0.39
N SER A 301 4.34 -2.18 1.19
CA SER A 301 4.47 -2.41 2.63
C SER A 301 5.40 -3.58 2.94
N MET A 302 6.30 -3.42 3.91
CA MET A 302 7.38 -4.37 4.17
C MET A 302 7.28 -5.03 5.54
N CYS A 303 7.95 -6.17 5.69
CA CYS A 303 8.16 -6.82 6.97
C CYS A 303 9.62 -7.19 7.21
N TYR A 304 9.95 -7.49 8.46
CA TYR A 304 11.25 -7.99 8.87
C TYR A 304 11.20 -9.49 9.09
N ASP A 305 12.12 -10.20 8.47
CA ASP A 305 12.38 -11.62 8.71
C ASP A 305 13.55 -11.76 9.71
N PRO A 306 13.27 -12.12 10.97
CA PRO A 306 14.29 -12.18 12.01
C PRO A 306 15.23 -13.40 11.84
N VAL A 307 14.80 -14.43 11.12
CA VAL A 307 15.58 -15.66 10.94
C VAL A 307 16.72 -15.45 9.96
N ALA A 308 16.40 -14.85 8.83
CA ALA A 308 17.40 -14.56 7.82
C ALA A 308 18.04 -13.17 7.99
N ASN A 309 17.65 -12.37 9.00
CA ASN A 309 18.03 -10.97 9.19
C ASN A 309 17.89 -10.17 7.90
N GLN A 310 16.66 -10.07 7.40
CA GLN A 310 16.39 -9.43 6.12
C GLN A 310 15.08 -8.65 6.12
N LEU A 311 15.00 -7.64 5.27
CA LEU A 311 13.75 -6.99 4.91
C LEU A 311 13.11 -7.77 3.77
N VAL A 312 11.79 -7.92 3.84
CA VAL A 312 10.97 -8.53 2.81
C VAL A 312 10.00 -7.49 2.31
N ILE A 313 9.94 -7.27 1.01
CA ILE A 313 9.25 -6.15 0.40
C ILE A 313 8.38 -6.67 -0.74
N PRO A 314 7.06 -6.71 -0.59
CA PRO A 314 6.16 -6.98 -1.69
C PRO A 314 6.34 -5.98 -2.83
N MET A 315 6.36 -6.49 -4.06
CA MET A 315 6.39 -5.68 -5.28
C MET A 315 4.98 -5.66 -5.89
N ASN A 316 4.07 -4.93 -5.24
CA ASN A 316 2.64 -4.91 -5.46
C ASN A 316 2.19 -5.25 -6.90
N ALA A 317 2.48 -4.40 -7.88
CA ALA A 317 2.06 -4.59 -9.27
C ALA A 317 2.93 -5.60 -10.06
N ASN A 318 3.97 -6.19 -9.47
CA ASN A 318 4.94 -7.05 -10.16
C ASN A 318 4.88 -8.52 -9.72
N ASN A 319 3.87 -8.90 -8.96
CA ASN A 319 3.60 -10.29 -8.55
C ASN A 319 4.81 -11.00 -7.92
N GLY A 320 5.59 -10.30 -7.15
CA GLY A 320 6.79 -10.83 -6.51
C GLY A 320 7.15 -10.14 -5.22
N MET A 321 8.24 -10.56 -4.62
CA MET A 321 8.83 -9.99 -3.40
C MET A 321 10.33 -9.77 -3.60
N ALA A 322 10.82 -8.66 -3.05
CA ALA A 322 12.24 -8.37 -2.94
C ALA A 322 12.73 -8.68 -1.52
N PHE A 323 13.96 -9.16 -1.42
CA PHE A 323 14.61 -9.53 -0.17
C PHE A 323 15.94 -8.79 -0.05
N ILE A 324 16.17 -8.13 1.07
CA ILE A 324 17.39 -7.37 1.36
C ILE A 324 17.98 -7.85 2.67
N LYS A 325 19.13 -8.56 2.59
CA LYS A 325 19.90 -8.94 3.77
C LYS A 325 20.37 -7.68 4.52
N LEU A 326 20.12 -7.63 5.81
CA LEU A 326 20.72 -6.63 6.69
C LEU A 326 22.10 -7.09 7.16
N LYS A 327 22.98 -6.13 7.33
CA LYS A 327 24.35 -6.38 7.81
C LYS A 327 24.41 -6.39 9.33
#